data_e24feb9cb35f46d410dee4fe3b547980
#
_entry.id   e24feb9cb35f46d410dee4fe3b547980
#
_cell.length_a   1.000
_cell.length_b   1.000
_cell.length_c   1.000
_cell.angle_alpha   90.00
_cell.angle_beta   90.00
_cell.angle_gamma   90.00
#
_symmetry.space_group_name_H-M   'P 1'
#
loop_
_entity.id
_entity.type
_entity.pdbx_description
1 polymer ?
#
loop_
_entity_poly.entity_id
_entity_poly.type
_entity_poly.pdbx_seq_one_letter_code
_entity_poly.pdbx_strand_id
1 'polypeptide(L)'
;MTPFICPLCQSHFSQTNNTQICENNHHFDIAKEGYLNLLPVNAKNSKNPGDNKEMMMARRAFLNSDGYLPLAEKVSELVSAYLQSKEQAQVLDLGCGEGYYTAFLTNHLSEQC
;
A
#
# COMPACT_ATOMS: atom_id res chain seq x y z
N MET A 1 14.36 6.32 1.71
CA MET A 1 13.82 6.51 3.08
C MET A 1 12.35 6.10 3.09
N THR A 2 11.99 5.23 4.02
CA THR A 2 10.60 4.81 4.15
C THR A 2 9.77 5.85 4.91
N PRO A 3 8.48 6.07 4.53
CA PRO A 3 7.60 6.93 5.31
C PRO A 3 7.06 6.27 6.58
N PHE A 4 7.37 4.99 6.79
CA PHE A 4 6.87 4.25 7.93
C PHE A 4 7.78 4.38 9.15
N ILE A 5 7.20 4.20 10.32
CA ILE A 5 7.92 4.15 11.60
C ILE A 5 7.65 2.81 12.28
N CYS A 6 8.48 2.48 13.27
CA CYS A 6 8.32 1.23 14.00
C CYS A 6 6.98 1.19 14.74
N PRO A 7 6.14 0.15 14.53
CA PRO A 7 4.85 0.06 15.21
C PRO A 7 4.97 -0.24 16.71
N LEU A 8 6.13 -0.68 17.17
CA LEU A 8 6.34 -1.02 18.58
C LEU A 8 6.84 0.16 19.40
N CYS A 9 7.69 1.02 18.83
CA CYS A 9 8.31 2.12 19.58
C CYS A 9 8.27 3.46 18.89
N GLN A 10 7.72 3.53 17.66
CA GLN A 10 7.53 4.75 16.88
C GLN A 10 8.83 5.46 16.48
N SER A 11 9.95 4.78 16.57
CA SER A 11 11.22 5.33 16.09
C SER A 11 11.39 5.12 14.58
N HIS A 12 12.34 5.84 14.00
CA HIS A 12 12.60 5.74 12.56
C HIS A 12 13.35 4.46 12.21
N PHE A 13 13.22 4.05 10.95
CA PHE A 13 13.88 2.87 10.42
C PHE A 13 15.18 3.21 9.69
N SER A 14 16.11 2.25 9.73
CA SER A 14 17.26 2.17 8.82
C SER A 14 17.18 0.84 8.08
N GLN A 15 17.46 0.86 6.78
CA GLN A 15 17.42 -0.37 5.98
C GLN A 15 18.79 -1.03 5.99
N THR A 16 18.82 -2.33 6.29
CA THR A 16 20.02 -3.17 6.18
C THR A 16 19.64 -4.42 5.38
N ASN A 17 20.17 -4.56 4.16
CA ASN A 17 19.81 -5.65 3.22
C ASN A 17 18.29 -5.65 3.00
N ASN A 18 17.62 -6.75 3.37
CA ASN A 18 16.18 -6.91 3.19
C ASN A 18 15.40 -6.73 4.49
N THR A 19 15.93 -5.92 5.41
CA THR A 19 15.34 -5.72 6.72
C THR A 19 15.33 -4.25 7.09
N GLN A 20 14.20 -3.78 7.66
CA GLN A 20 14.13 -2.48 8.29
C GLN A 20 14.35 -2.64 9.78
N ILE A 21 15.26 -1.85 10.34
CA ILE A 21 15.65 -1.93 11.75
C ILE A 21 15.44 -0.55 12.38
N CYS A 22 14.72 -0.50 13.49
CA CYS A 22 14.48 0.76 14.20
C CYS A 22 15.63 1.06 15.19
N GLU A 23 15.59 2.24 15.78
CA GLU A 23 16.60 2.68 16.74
C GLU A 23 16.67 1.79 17.98
N ASN A 24 15.57 1.12 18.33
CA ASN A 24 15.52 0.19 19.46
C ASN A 24 15.68 -1.26 19.04
N ASN A 25 16.23 -1.48 17.84
CA ASN A 25 16.63 -2.80 17.33
C ASN A 25 15.45 -3.74 17.07
N HIS A 26 14.27 -3.21 16.75
CA HIS A 26 13.17 -4.01 16.26
C HIS A 26 13.34 -4.22 14.75
N HIS A 27 13.20 -5.47 14.30
CA HIS A 27 13.47 -5.88 12.92
C HIS A 27 12.16 -6.24 12.21
N PHE A 28 12.00 -5.74 10.98
CA PHE A 28 10.86 -6.07 10.11
C PHE A 28 11.37 -6.38 8.71
N ASP A 29 11.03 -7.55 8.20
CA ASP A 29 11.56 -8.02 6.92
C ASP A 29 10.84 -7.38 5.74
N ILE A 30 11.62 -7.11 4.69
CA ILE A 30 11.09 -6.69 3.40
C ILE A 30 10.93 -7.95 2.56
N ALA A 31 9.71 -8.21 2.06
CA ALA A 31 9.44 -9.36 1.22
C ALA A 31 10.15 -9.23 -0.13
N LYS A 32 10.36 -10.36 -0.80
CA LYS A 32 10.98 -10.34 -2.13
C LYS A 32 10.17 -9.52 -3.14
N GLU A 33 8.86 -9.39 -2.92
CA GLU A 33 7.97 -8.57 -3.72
C GLU A 33 8.10 -7.07 -3.42
N GLY A 34 8.84 -6.71 -2.36
CA GLY A 34 9.12 -5.32 -2.01
C GLY A 34 8.28 -4.73 -0.89
N TYR A 35 7.27 -5.43 -0.41
CA TYR A 35 6.47 -4.88 0.68
C TYR A 35 7.12 -5.10 2.04
N LEU A 36 6.80 -4.21 2.99
CA LEU A 36 7.29 -4.27 4.36
C LEU A 36 6.15 -4.77 5.26
N ASN A 37 6.38 -5.89 5.95
CA ASN A 37 5.39 -6.45 6.88
C ASN A 37 5.61 -5.88 8.27
N LEU A 38 4.71 -4.99 8.69
CA LEU A 38 4.79 -4.31 9.98
C LEU A 38 3.93 -4.95 11.07
N LEU A 39 3.25 -6.07 10.77
CA LEU A 39 2.46 -6.78 11.78
C LEU A 39 3.37 -7.71 12.58
N PRO A 40 3.59 -7.45 13.90
CA PRO A 40 4.37 -8.36 14.72
C PRO A 40 3.70 -9.73 14.82
N VAL A 41 4.52 -10.79 14.90
CA VAL A 41 4.02 -12.16 14.96
C VAL A 41 3.06 -12.35 16.15
N ASN A 42 3.40 -11.78 17.29
CA ASN A 42 2.61 -11.89 18.52
C ASN A 42 1.38 -10.98 18.55
N ALA A 43 1.22 -10.09 17.59
CA ALA A 43 0.06 -9.21 17.50
C ALA A 43 -1.05 -9.77 16.60
N LYS A 44 -0.81 -10.91 15.94
CA LYS A 44 -1.79 -11.54 15.07
C LYS A 44 -2.76 -12.38 15.91
N ASN A 45 -3.97 -11.84 16.11
CA ASN A 45 -4.98 -12.45 16.97
C ASN A 45 -5.99 -13.32 16.22
N SER A 46 -5.96 -13.35 14.91
CA SER A 46 -6.89 -14.11 14.08
C SER A 46 -6.15 -15.04 13.13
N LYS A 47 -6.68 -16.26 12.97
CA LYS A 47 -6.13 -17.22 12.00
C LYS A 47 -6.42 -16.78 10.57
N ASN A 48 -7.54 -16.10 10.34
CA ASN A 48 -7.98 -15.66 9.03
C ASN A 48 -8.37 -14.19 9.07
N PRO A 49 -7.40 -13.26 9.24
CA PRO A 49 -7.70 -11.84 9.27
C PRO A 49 -8.14 -11.34 7.88
N GLY A 50 -9.20 -10.53 7.87
CA GLY A 50 -9.72 -9.97 6.63
C GLY A 50 -10.52 -10.95 5.79
N ASP A 51 -10.60 -10.70 4.49
CA ASP A 51 -11.33 -11.53 3.55
C ASP A 51 -10.59 -12.85 3.29
N ASN A 52 -11.34 -13.94 3.08
CA ASN A 52 -10.73 -15.21 2.71
C ASN A 52 -10.30 -15.20 1.22
N LYS A 53 -9.60 -16.26 0.80
CA LYS A 53 -9.06 -16.35 -0.54
C LYS A 53 -10.14 -16.30 -1.62
N GLU A 54 -11.29 -16.96 -1.39
CA GLU A 54 -12.39 -16.96 -2.35
C GLU A 54 -12.98 -15.56 -2.54
N MET A 55 -13.16 -14.82 -1.44
CA MET A 55 -13.66 -13.45 -1.47
C MET A 55 -12.69 -12.54 -2.21
N MET A 56 -11.39 -12.70 -1.97
CA MET A 56 -10.36 -11.90 -2.65
C MET A 56 -10.34 -12.19 -4.14
N MET A 57 -10.46 -13.47 -4.54
CA MET A 57 -10.48 -13.83 -5.95
C MET A 57 -11.74 -13.34 -6.66
N ALA A 58 -12.89 -13.41 -5.99
CA ALA A 58 -14.14 -12.88 -6.54
C ALA A 58 -14.07 -11.37 -6.74
N ARG A 59 -13.50 -10.67 -5.78
CA ARG A 59 -13.31 -9.21 -5.89
C ARG A 59 -12.37 -8.87 -7.03
N ARG A 60 -11.26 -9.62 -7.18
CA ARG A 60 -10.31 -9.43 -8.27
C ARG A 60 -10.99 -9.63 -9.63
N ALA A 61 -11.78 -10.69 -9.77
CA ALA A 61 -12.51 -10.96 -11.01
C ALA A 61 -13.46 -9.81 -11.34
N PHE A 62 -14.18 -9.30 -10.36
CA PHE A 62 -15.10 -8.17 -10.55
C PHE A 62 -14.36 -6.90 -10.97
N LEU A 63 -13.23 -6.58 -10.30
CA LEU A 63 -12.44 -5.41 -10.64
C LEU A 63 -11.82 -5.53 -12.03
N ASN A 64 -11.34 -6.72 -12.39
CA ASN A 64 -10.76 -6.96 -13.71
C ASN A 64 -11.81 -6.95 -14.83
N SER A 65 -13.09 -7.07 -14.51
CA SER A 65 -14.18 -6.95 -15.49
C SER A 65 -14.64 -5.49 -15.68
N ASP A 66 -13.86 -4.53 -15.16
CA ASP A 66 -14.12 -3.09 -15.24
C ASP A 66 -15.38 -2.64 -14.50
N GLY A 67 -15.81 -3.41 -13.48
CA GLY A 67 -16.99 -3.07 -12.69
C GLY A 67 -16.90 -1.71 -12.00
N TYR A 68 -15.70 -1.34 -11.53
CA TYR A 68 -15.46 -0.05 -10.89
C TYR A 68 -14.57 0.89 -11.71
N LEU A 69 -14.41 0.61 -13.01
CA LEU A 69 -13.57 1.46 -13.85
C LEU A 69 -14.00 2.92 -13.87
N PRO A 70 -15.32 3.26 -14.01
CA PRO A 70 -15.71 4.67 -13.96
C PRO A 70 -15.35 5.35 -12.64
N LEU A 71 -15.44 4.63 -11.51
CA LEU A 71 -15.06 5.18 -10.22
C LEU A 71 -13.56 5.38 -10.13
N ALA A 72 -12.77 4.42 -10.61
CA ALA A 72 -11.32 4.53 -10.63
C ALA A 72 -10.87 5.72 -11.48
N GLU A 73 -11.50 5.92 -12.64
CA GLU A 73 -11.21 7.06 -13.49
C GLU A 73 -11.50 8.39 -12.80
N LYS A 74 -12.65 8.47 -12.10
CA LYS A 74 -13.02 9.70 -11.40
C LYS A 74 -12.12 9.99 -10.21
N VAL A 75 -11.79 8.97 -9.43
CA VAL A 75 -10.86 9.12 -8.31
C VAL A 75 -9.50 9.61 -8.81
N SER A 76 -8.98 8.98 -9.87
CA SER A 76 -7.69 9.35 -10.44
C SER A 76 -7.70 10.78 -10.98
N GLU A 77 -8.79 11.20 -11.62
CA GLU A 77 -8.96 12.56 -12.10
C GLU A 77 -8.91 13.58 -10.95
N LEU A 78 -9.65 13.32 -9.87
CA LEU A 78 -9.68 14.22 -8.71
C LEU A 78 -8.34 14.29 -8.01
N VAL A 79 -7.67 13.16 -7.80
CA VAL A 79 -6.35 13.13 -7.17
C VAL A 79 -5.31 13.82 -8.04
N SER A 80 -5.33 13.56 -9.35
CA SER A 80 -4.41 14.18 -10.29
C SER A 80 -4.56 15.70 -10.28
N ALA A 81 -5.79 16.20 -10.29
CA ALA A 81 -6.03 17.65 -10.21
C ALA A 81 -5.48 18.26 -8.92
N TYR A 82 -5.65 17.56 -7.81
CA TYR A 82 -5.11 18.01 -6.52
C TYR A 82 -3.59 18.03 -6.51
N LEU A 83 -2.94 17.05 -7.16
CA LEU A 83 -1.48 16.93 -7.15
C LEU A 83 -0.77 17.85 -8.13
N GLN A 84 -1.47 18.46 -9.08
CA GLN A 84 -0.84 19.31 -10.11
C GLN A 84 -0.03 20.47 -9.56
N SER A 85 -0.42 21.01 -8.41
CA SER A 85 0.27 22.14 -7.80
C SER A 85 1.43 21.76 -6.90
N LYS A 86 1.75 20.46 -6.81
CA LYS A 86 2.76 19.95 -5.89
C LYS A 86 3.97 19.42 -6.66
N GLU A 87 5.14 19.88 -6.29
CA GLU A 87 6.40 19.43 -6.93
C GLU A 87 6.73 18.00 -6.53
N GLN A 88 6.56 17.69 -5.25
CA GLN A 88 6.74 16.33 -4.72
C GLN A 88 5.56 16.00 -3.83
N ALA A 89 4.88 14.93 -4.16
CA ALA A 89 3.73 14.49 -3.38
C ALA A 89 3.89 13.05 -2.93
N GLN A 90 3.45 12.77 -1.72
CA GLN A 90 3.35 11.41 -1.20
C GLN A 90 1.89 11.07 -1.04
N VAL A 91 1.51 9.88 -1.49
CA VAL A 91 0.14 9.40 -1.43
C VAL A 91 0.11 8.11 -0.62
N LEU A 92 -0.77 8.04 0.36
CA LEU A 92 -1.01 6.85 1.15
C LEU A 92 -2.42 6.36 0.89
N ASP A 93 -2.54 5.11 0.46
CA ASP A 93 -3.83 4.46 0.22
C ASP A 93 -4.11 3.48 1.37
N LEU A 94 -4.92 3.90 2.33
CA LEU A 94 -5.28 3.09 3.48
C LEU A 94 -6.34 2.06 3.11
N GLY A 95 -6.10 0.80 3.50
CA GLY A 95 -7.04 -0.27 3.20
C GLY A 95 -7.15 -0.58 1.72
N CYS A 96 -6.03 -0.48 1.01
CA CYS A 96 -6.01 -0.56 -0.46
C CYS A 96 -6.36 -1.95 -1.03
N GLY A 97 -6.43 -2.98 -0.21
CA GLY A 97 -6.64 -4.35 -0.69
C GLY A 97 -5.53 -4.77 -1.64
N GLU A 98 -5.88 -5.12 -2.89
CA GLU A 98 -4.91 -5.48 -3.91
C GLU A 98 -4.23 -4.29 -4.58
N GLY A 99 -4.67 -3.07 -4.25
CA GLY A 99 -4.12 -1.86 -4.85
C GLY A 99 -4.70 -1.53 -6.22
N TYR A 100 -5.94 -1.92 -6.50
CA TYR A 100 -6.58 -1.66 -7.79
C TYR A 100 -6.60 -0.16 -8.12
N TYR A 101 -7.08 0.66 -7.18
CA TYR A 101 -7.16 2.11 -7.39
C TYR A 101 -5.78 2.75 -7.41
N THR A 102 -4.86 2.27 -6.57
CA THR A 102 -3.48 2.76 -6.52
C THR A 102 -2.77 2.51 -7.85
N ALA A 103 -2.89 1.31 -8.38
CA ALA A 103 -2.28 0.95 -9.66
C ALA A 103 -2.87 1.79 -10.81
N PHE A 104 -4.19 1.98 -10.81
CA PHE A 104 -4.86 2.80 -11.80
C PHE A 104 -4.38 4.25 -11.74
N LEU A 105 -4.30 4.82 -10.53
CA LEU A 105 -3.81 6.17 -10.33
C LEU A 105 -2.36 6.33 -10.79
N THR A 106 -1.51 5.37 -10.45
CA THR A 106 -0.09 5.40 -10.83
C THR A 106 0.06 5.43 -12.35
N ASN A 107 -0.69 4.59 -13.05
CA ASN A 107 -0.66 4.56 -14.51
C ASN A 107 -1.21 5.85 -15.10
N HIS A 108 -2.28 6.39 -14.54
CA HIS A 108 -2.90 7.64 -14.98
C HIS A 108 -1.91 8.82 -14.86
N LEU A 109 -1.20 8.90 -13.74
CA LEU A 109 -0.20 9.95 -13.53
C LEU A 109 0.99 9.81 -14.47
N SER A 110 1.41 8.59 -14.77
CA SER A 110 2.52 8.34 -15.70
C SER A 110 2.18 8.79 -17.12
N GLU A 111 0.92 8.66 -17.53
CA GLU A 111 0.46 9.09 -18.86
C GLU A 111 0.43 10.60 -19.01
N GLN A 112 0.36 11.34 -17.90
CA GLN A 112 0.29 12.80 -17.90
C GLN A 112 1.66 13.47 -17.83
N CYS A 113 2.71 12.70 -17.60
CA CYS A 113 4.07 13.25 -17.48
C CYS A 113 4.83 13.23 -18.80
#